data_bca5827976971f617e1f489ecae5187c
#
_entry.id   bca5827976971f617e1f489ecae5187c
#
_cell.length_a   1.000
_cell.length_b   1.000
_cell.length_c   1.000
_cell.angle_alpha   90.00
_cell.angle_beta   90.00
_cell.angle_gamma   90.00
#
_symmetry.space_group_name_H-M   'P 1'
#
loop_
_entity.id
_entity.type
_entity.pdbx_description
1 polymer ?
#
loop_
_entity_poly.entity_id
_entity_poly.type
_entity_poly.pdbx_seq_one_letter_code
_entity_poly.pdbx_strand_id
1 'polypeptide(L)'
;KGYNCAQSVACAYCDLVGLDEQTAYKMAEGFGLGMGVMDMCGALSGAFMLAGVKGSAGIEAPGTTKAQTYQQTREMANAFKEKNGTYLCCELKGVADGNVRRSCPGCIEDACALVEKMLDR
;
A
#
# COMPACT_ATOMS: atom_id res chain seq x y z
N LYS A 1 -6.44 14.49 9.54
CA LYS A 1 -7.62 13.65 9.76
C LYS A 1 -7.36 12.43 10.63
N GLY A 2 -6.15 12.23 11.06
CA GLY A 2 -5.83 11.09 11.90
C GLY A 2 -5.62 9.78 11.18
N TYR A 3 -5.66 9.75 9.86
CA TYR A 3 -5.35 8.55 9.09
C TYR A 3 -3.86 8.52 8.80
N ASN A 4 -3.22 7.36 9.02
CA ASN A 4 -1.83 7.21 8.58
C ASN A 4 -1.79 6.88 7.07
N CYS A 5 -0.59 6.75 6.51
CA CYS A 5 -0.45 6.55 5.07
C CYS A 5 -1.11 5.25 4.59
N ALA A 6 -0.99 4.18 5.36
CA ALA A 6 -1.62 2.90 5.01
C ALA A 6 -3.14 3.01 5.06
N GLN A 7 -3.66 3.63 6.11
CA GLN A 7 -5.10 3.84 6.26
C GLN A 7 -5.65 4.74 5.15
N SER A 8 -4.90 5.78 4.79
CA SER A 8 -5.33 6.69 3.72
C SER A 8 -5.55 5.97 2.41
N VAL A 9 -4.63 5.07 2.03
CA VAL A 9 -4.76 4.33 0.77
C VAL A 9 -5.83 3.25 0.88
N ALA A 10 -5.79 2.45 1.95
CA ALA A 10 -6.72 1.33 2.10
C ALA A 10 -8.17 1.81 2.16
N CYS A 11 -8.44 2.89 2.90
CA CYS A 11 -9.80 3.39 3.06
C CYS A 11 -10.30 4.15 1.86
N ALA A 12 -9.39 4.70 1.02
CA ALA A 12 -9.80 5.44 -0.17
C ALA A 12 -10.52 4.56 -1.20
N TYR A 13 -10.21 3.26 -1.23
CA TYR A 13 -10.73 2.35 -2.26
C TYR A 13 -11.37 1.09 -1.67
N CYS A 14 -11.55 1.01 -0.36
CA CYS A 14 -12.03 -0.21 0.28
C CYS A 14 -13.40 -0.64 -0.25
N ASP A 15 -14.27 0.31 -0.53
CA ASP A 15 -15.61 0.01 -1.03
C ASP A 15 -15.56 -0.63 -2.43
N LEU A 16 -14.56 -0.29 -3.22
CA LEU A 16 -14.43 -0.82 -4.59
C LEU A 16 -13.98 -2.29 -4.61
N VAL A 17 -13.44 -2.78 -3.49
CA VAL A 17 -13.04 -4.19 -3.38
C VAL A 17 -13.94 -4.95 -2.40
N GLY A 18 -15.02 -4.33 -1.94
CA GLY A 18 -15.98 -4.98 -1.08
C GLY A 18 -15.60 -5.06 0.39
N LEU A 19 -14.74 -4.15 0.85
CA LEU A 19 -14.27 -4.10 2.24
C LEU A 19 -14.84 -2.86 2.91
N ASP A 20 -15.41 -3.02 4.12
CA ASP A 20 -15.94 -1.87 4.84
C ASP A 20 -14.82 -1.01 5.41
N GLU A 21 -15.11 0.29 5.56
CA GLU A 21 -14.10 1.26 5.97
C GLU A 21 -13.57 1.00 7.38
N GLN A 22 -14.45 0.61 8.31
CA GLN A 22 -14.04 0.34 9.68
C GLN A 22 -13.00 -0.78 9.75
N THR A 23 -13.23 -1.87 8.99
CA THR A 23 -12.29 -2.99 8.93
C THR A 23 -10.99 -2.57 8.27
N ALA A 24 -11.08 -1.84 7.15
CA ALA A 24 -9.88 -1.36 6.45
C ALA A 24 -9.04 -0.46 7.35
N TYR A 25 -9.69 0.45 8.06
CA TYR A 25 -9.01 1.38 8.97
C TYR A 25 -8.24 0.61 10.06
N LYS A 26 -8.91 -0.34 10.71
CA LYS A 26 -8.30 -1.10 11.80
C LYS A 26 -7.15 -1.98 11.30
N MET A 27 -7.35 -2.66 10.16
CA MET A 27 -6.32 -3.54 9.63
C MET A 27 -5.08 -2.78 9.21
N ALA A 28 -5.24 -1.58 8.68
CA ALA A 28 -4.12 -0.80 8.17
C ALA A 28 -3.39 -0.01 9.25
N GLU A 29 -3.94 0.08 10.45
CA GLU A 29 -3.37 0.95 11.49
C GLU A 29 -1.92 0.62 11.82
N GLY A 30 -1.56 -0.65 11.86
CA GLY A 30 -0.20 -1.09 12.18
C GLY A 30 0.80 -0.96 11.04
N PHE A 31 0.37 -0.54 9.85
CA PHE A 31 1.24 -0.48 8.68
C PHE A 31 1.71 0.92 8.34
N GLY A 32 1.24 1.94 9.03
CA GLY A 32 1.75 3.30 8.86
C GLY A 32 3.18 3.40 9.35
N LEU A 33 3.89 4.42 8.91
CA LEU A 33 5.30 4.67 9.26
C LEU A 33 6.16 3.44 8.93
N GLY A 34 5.89 2.81 7.78
CA GLY A 34 6.62 1.62 7.36
C GLY A 34 6.53 0.50 8.38
N MET A 35 5.31 0.14 8.76
CA MET A 35 5.03 -0.89 9.79
C MET A 35 5.58 -0.50 11.16
N GLY A 36 5.59 0.81 11.43
CA GLY A 36 6.06 1.34 12.71
C GLY A 36 7.58 1.35 12.87
N VAL A 37 8.31 0.81 11.92
CA VAL A 37 9.78 0.67 11.99
C VAL A 37 10.49 1.31 10.81
N MET A 38 9.77 2.12 10.02
CA MET A 38 10.29 2.81 8.83
C MET A 38 10.83 1.88 7.76
N ASP A 39 10.24 0.69 7.65
CA ASP A 39 10.54 -0.27 6.59
C ASP A 39 9.74 0.13 5.34
N MET A 40 9.10 -0.79 4.64
CA MET A 40 8.37 -0.48 3.43
C MET A 40 7.32 0.61 3.68
N CYS A 41 7.17 1.53 2.73
CA CYS A 41 6.23 2.64 2.82
C CYS A 41 4.81 2.12 3.09
N GLY A 42 4.17 2.70 4.12
CA GLY A 42 2.82 2.28 4.51
C GLY A 42 1.78 2.49 3.43
N ALA A 43 1.97 3.50 2.56
CA ALA A 43 1.05 3.71 1.44
C ALA A 43 1.05 2.49 0.51
N LEU A 44 2.22 1.91 0.24
CA LEU A 44 2.30 0.68 -0.54
C LEU A 44 1.65 -0.50 0.20
N SER A 45 1.86 -0.59 1.51
CA SER A 45 1.23 -1.66 2.30
C SER A 45 -0.29 -1.58 2.20
N GLY A 46 -0.85 -0.37 2.26
CA GLY A 46 -2.29 -0.17 2.07
C GLY A 46 -2.74 -0.63 0.68
N ALA A 47 -1.96 -0.30 -0.34
CA ALA A 47 -2.25 -0.73 -1.70
C ALA A 47 -2.20 -2.27 -1.81
N PHE A 48 -1.24 -2.90 -1.13
CA PHE A 48 -1.11 -4.36 -1.12
C PHE A 48 -2.32 -5.03 -0.47
N MET A 49 -2.85 -4.44 0.59
CA MET A 49 -4.07 -4.93 1.24
C MET A 49 -5.22 -4.97 0.25
N LEU A 50 -5.39 -3.91 -0.52
CA LEU A 50 -6.44 -3.83 -1.54
C LEU A 50 -6.22 -4.87 -2.63
N ALA A 51 -4.96 -5.09 -3.03
CA ALA A 51 -4.62 -6.11 -4.02
C ALA A 51 -5.01 -7.50 -3.52
N GLY A 52 -4.75 -7.78 -2.24
CA GLY A 52 -5.12 -9.05 -1.64
C GLY A 52 -6.61 -9.26 -1.60
N VAL A 53 -7.37 -8.25 -1.16
CA VAL A 53 -8.83 -8.37 -1.08
C VAL A 53 -9.41 -8.60 -2.48
N LYS A 54 -8.91 -7.86 -3.48
CA LYS A 54 -9.40 -7.97 -4.85
C LYS A 54 -9.09 -9.31 -5.48
N GLY A 55 -7.86 -9.82 -5.25
CA GLY A 55 -7.36 -10.98 -5.99
C GLY A 55 -7.50 -12.32 -5.30
N SER A 56 -7.82 -12.33 -4.00
CA SER A 56 -7.82 -13.57 -3.23
C SER A 56 -9.10 -14.38 -3.42
N ALA A 57 -8.94 -15.68 -3.55
CA ALA A 57 -10.07 -16.62 -3.56
C ALA A 57 -10.63 -16.87 -2.14
N GLY A 58 -9.94 -16.39 -1.11
CA GLY A 58 -10.42 -16.54 0.26
C GLY A 58 -10.10 -17.89 0.87
N ILE A 59 -10.65 -18.12 2.05
CA ILE A 59 -10.34 -19.32 2.83
C ILE A 59 -10.95 -20.59 2.24
N GLU A 60 -11.90 -20.47 1.30
CA GLU A 60 -12.50 -21.61 0.64
C GLU A 60 -11.53 -22.32 -0.32
N ALA A 61 -10.49 -21.62 -0.76
CA ALA A 61 -9.49 -22.16 -1.68
C ALA A 61 -8.09 -21.72 -1.27
N PRO A 62 -7.60 -22.18 -0.12
CA PRO A 62 -6.35 -21.66 0.45
C PRO A 62 -5.16 -21.93 -0.48
N GLY A 63 -4.34 -20.89 -0.66
CA GLY A 63 -3.10 -20.98 -1.42
C GLY A 63 -3.25 -20.92 -2.93
N THR A 64 -4.47 -20.86 -3.46
CA THR A 64 -4.67 -20.95 -4.92
C THR A 64 -4.40 -19.65 -5.66
N THR A 65 -4.47 -18.49 -4.98
CA THR A 65 -4.33 -17.18 -5.64
C THR A 65 -3.10 -16.39 -5.18
N LYS A 66 -2.34 -16.89 -4.22
CA LYS A 66 -1.25 -16.09 -3.63
C LYS A 66 -0.17 -15.75 -4.66
N ALA A 67 0.12 -16.64 -5.60
CA ALA A 67 1.14 -16.37 -6.61
C ALA A 67 0.76 -15.18 -7.50
N GLN A 68 -0.49 -15.09 -7.90
CA GLN A 68 -0.99 -13.98 -8.69
C GLN A 68 -0.98 -12.68 -7.89
N THR A 69 -1.35 -12.74 -6.62
CA THR A 69 -1.33 -11.58 -5.74
C THR A 69 0.11 -11.10 -5.55
N TYR A 70 1.06 -12.01 -5.35
CA TYR A 70 2.47 -11.64 -5.22
C TYR A 70 2.98 -10.94 -6.50
N GLN A 71 2.56 -11.43 -7.66
CA GLN A 71 2.95 -10.78 -8.91
C GLN A 71 2.41 -9.35 -8.97
N GLN A 72 1.16 -9.15 -8.57
CA GLN A 72 0.56 -7.82 -8.53
C GLN A 72 1.30 -6.89 -7.57
N THR A 73 1.61 -7.38 -6.36
CA THR A 73 2.32 -6.55 -5.38
C THR A 73 3.74 -6.23 -5.83
N ARG A 74 4.43 -7.18 -6.48
CA ARG A 74 5.76 -6.92 -7.02
C ARG A 74 5.73 -5.85 -8.10
N GLU A 75 4.73 -5.88 -8.98
CA GLU A 75 4.58 -4.85 -10.01
C GLU A 75 4.36 -3.48 -9.40
N MET A 76 3.53 -3.41 -8.38
CA MET A 76 3.27 -2.14 -7.69
C MET A 76 4.52 -1.64 -6.96
N ALA A 77 5.22 -2.52 -6.26
CA ALA A 77 6.45 -2.15 -5.55
C ALA A 77 7.52 -1.66 -6.53
N ASN A 78 7.69 -2.36 -7.64
CA ASN A 78 8.69 -2.00 -8.63
C ASN A 78 8.37 -0.67 -9.30
N ALA A 79 7.10 -0.42 -9.62
CA ALA A 79 6.67 0.84 -10.23
C ALA A 79 6.90 2.01 -9.26
N PHE A 80 6.58 1.82 -7.98
CA PHE A 80 6.80 2.84 -6.95
C PHE A 80 8.30 3.13 -6.79
N LYS A 81 9.11 2.09 -6.71
CA LYS A 81 10.55 2.23 -6.54
C LYS A 81 11.19 2.89 -7.76
N GLU A 82 10.73 2.56 -8.96
CA GLU A 82 11.23 3.16 -10.19
C GLU A 82 10.99 4.66 -10.20
N LYS A 83 9.81 5.09 -9.75
CA LYS A 83 9.47 6.51 -9.70
C LYS A 83 10.24 7.25 -8.61
N ASN A 84 10.36 6.66 -7.42
CA ASN A 84 10.85 7.36 -6.24
C ASN A 84 12.27 6.94 -5.80
N GLY A 85 12.86 5.98 -6.47
CA GLY A 85 14.20 5.48 -6.18
C GLY A 85 14.25 4.45 -5.06
N THR A 86 13.19 4.32 -4.29
CA THR A 86 13.10 3.39 -3.16
C THR A 86 11.64 3.22 -2.76
N TYR A 87 11.34 2.19 -1.99
CA TYR A 87 10.05 2.07 -1.31
C TYR A 87 10.20 2.00 0.21
N LEU A 88 11.40 2.24 0.73
CA LEU A 88 11.64 2.21 2.18
C LEU A 88 11.29 3.55 2.80
N CYS A 89 10.48 3.52 3.84
CA CYS A 89 9.99 4.71 4.52
C CYS A 89 11.15 5.60 4.99
N CYS A 90 12.17 5.00 5.61
CA CYS A 90 13.30 5.77 6.12
C CYS A 90 14.05 6.49 5.01
N GLU A 91 14.17 5.88 3.83
CA GLU A 91 14.85 6.50 2.69
C GLU A 91 13.98 7.59 2.07
N LEU A 92 12.68 7.34 1.94
CA LEU A 92 11.76 8.32 1.39
C LEU A 92 11.72 9.58 2.25
N LYS A 93 11.77 9.41 3.57
CA LYS A 93 11.78 10.53 4.51
C LYS A 93 13.15 11.19 4.66
N GLY A 94 14.21 10.58 4.14
CA GLY A 94 15.55 11.12 4.22
C GLY A 94 16.12 11.09 5.62
N VAL A 95 15.81 10.05 6.41
CA VAL A 95 16.22 9.98 7.81
C VAL A 95 17.75 9.95 7.95
N ALA A 96 18.42 9.19 7.08
CA ALA A 96 19.87 8.99 7.19
C ALA A 96 20.68 10.18 6.63
N ASP A 97 20.22 10.78 5.52
CA ASP A 97 21.00 11.78 4.79
C ASP A 97 20.33 13.16 4.71
N GLY A 98 19.15 13.34 5.31
CA GLY A 98 18.40 14.57 5.25
C GLY A 98 17.79 14.88 3.90
N ASN A 99 17.84 13.94 2.97
CA ASN A 99 17.37 14.13 1.60
C ASN A 99 16.02 13.45 1.40
N VAL A 100 14.94 14.21 1.56
CA VAL A 100 13.57 13.69 1.40
C VAL A 100 13.33 13.36 -0.08
N ARG A 101 13.10 12.10 -0.40
CA ARG A 101 12.87 11.68 -1.79
C ARG A 101 11.41 11.85 -2.18
N ARG A 102 10.50 11.66 -1.24
CA ARG A 102 9.08 11.88 -1.50
C ARG A 102 8.36 12.15 -0.18
N SER A 103 7.48 13.13 -0.16
CA SER A 103 6.66 13.43 1.03
C SER A 103 5.65 12.33 1.29
N CYS A 104 5.14 12.22 2.52
CA CYS A 104 4.08 11.25 2.83
C CYS A 104 2.84 11.44 1.96
N PRO A 105 2.32 12.69 1.80
CA PRO A 105 1.19 12.88 0.87
C PRO A 105 1.52 12.45 -0.56
N GLY A 106 2.75 12.68 -1.01
CA GLY A 106 3.18 12.25 -2.33
C GLY A 106 3.20 10.73 -2.47
N CYS A 107 3.66 10.03 -1.45
CA CYS A 107 3.64 8.57 -1.44
C CYS A 107 2.21 8.03 -1.50
N ILE A 108 1.29 8.69 -0.79
CA ILE A 108 -0.12 8.31 -0.82
C ILE A 108 -0.68 8.50 -2.23
N GLU A 109 -0.38 9.63 -2.88
CA GLU A 109 -0.81 9.88 -4.25
C GLU A 109 -0.30 8.80 -5.21
N ASP A 110 0.98 8.46 -5.09
CA ASP A 110 1.61 7.47 -5.96
C ASP A 110 0.98 6.09 -5.76
N ALA A 111 0.75 5.70 -4.51
CA ALA A 111 0.13 4.41 -4.22
C ALA A 111 -1.32 4.37 -4.70
N CYS A 112 -2.05 5.47 -4.54
CA CYS A 112 -3.43 5.55 -5.04
C CYS A 112 -3.48 5.41 -6.57
N ALA A 113 -2.53 6.00 -7.28
CA ALA A 113 -2.45 5.86 -8.73
C ALA A 113 -2.23 4.39 -9.11
N LEU A 114 -1.39 3.67 -8.37
CA LEU A 114 -1.17 2.25 -8.62
C LEU A 114 -2.42 1.42 -8.35
N VAL A 115 -3.16 1.76 -7.30
CA VAL A 115 -4.43 1.08 -7.00
C VAL A 115 -5.44 1.33 -8.12
N GLU A 116 -5.54 2.56 -8.60
CA GLU A 116 -6.48 2.88 -9.69
C GLU A 116 -6.13 2.10 -10.95
N LYS A 117 -4.85 1.97 -11.25
CA LYS A 117 -4.40 1.18 -12.39
C LYS A 117 -4.77 -0.30 -12.21
N MET A 118 -4.58 -0.83 -11.01
CA MET A 118 -4.94 -2.21 -10.70
C MET A 118 -6.44 -2.43 -10.85
N LEU A 119 -7.25 -1.45 -10.46
CA LEU A 119 -8.71 -1.52 -10.56
C LEU A 119 -9.21 -1.16 -11.95
N ASP A 120 -8.30 -0.83 -12.86
CA ASP A 120 -8.63 -0.50 -14.25
C ASP A 120 -9.48 0.78 -14.37
N ARG A 121 -9.06 1.81 -13.63
CA ARG A 121 -9.83 3.07 -13.59
C ARG A 121 -9.09 4.25 -14.18
#